data_ce90e11414e0c56a2b926a33c55a3295
#
_entry.id   ce90e11414e0c56a2b926a33c55a3295
#
_cell.length_a   1.000
_cell.length_b   1.000
_cell.length_c   1.000
_cell.angle_alpha   90.00
_cell.angle_beta   90.00
_cell.angle_gamma   90.00
#
_symmetry.space_group_name_H-M   'P 1'
#
loop_
_entity.id
_entity.type
_entity.pdbx_description
1 polymer ?
#
loop_
_entity_poly.entity_id
_entity_poly.type
_entity_poly.pdbx_seq_one_letter_code
_entity_poly.pdbx_strand_id
1 'polypeptide(L)'
;MTHTIILNGVHSAVDKVELARAIQKSAKGKTDYKYLDPCLNVSKKVTAEYKTVGHIIAEVLDKERMGDYKGGTVQVTPHITEEIRNWIVKTQAKNTVTVIGGNVGDLENQLAIEAVREMTLKEDVRIVLYVPVPYLRAAGEIKTKPVQHSVKELMRMGIMPYALCLKSDMDLRDNEIRKIALFTGVPQNRIVWHTNGLGDCGKKLAKAIYQG
;
A
#
# COMPACT_ATOMS: atom_id res chain seq x y z
N MET A 1 15.09 8.84 -3.88
CA MET A 1 13.87 8.44 -4.62
C MET A 1 12.93 7.87 -3.59
N THR A 2 11.69 8.37 -3.53
CA THR A 2 10.71 7.90 -2.54
C THR A 2 9.66 7.01 -3.22
N HIS A 3 9.44 5.84 -2.66
CA HIS A 3 8.41 4.88 -3.10
C HIS A 3 7.23 4.91 -2.13
N THR A 4 6.09 5.42 -2.59
CA THR A 4 4.85 5.41 -1.80
C THR A 4 4.06 4.16 -2.14
N ILE A 5 3.76 3.34 -1.13
CA ILE A 5 2.97 2.12 -1.28
C ILE A 5 1.62 2.33 -0.60
N ILE A 6 0.52 2.06 -1.31
CA ILE A 6 -0.84 2.18 -0.79
C ILE A 6 -1.44 0.80 -0.61
N LEU A 7 -1.80 0.48 0.62
CA LEU A 7 -2.44 -0.76 1.04
C LEU A 7 -3.84 -0.49 1.61
N ASN A 8 -4.77 -1.40 1.43
CA ASN A 8 -5.98 -1.43 2.25
C ASN A 8 -5.69 -2.10 3.60
N GLY A 9 -6.42 -1.68 4.63
CA GLY A 9 -6.54 -2.45 5.85
C GLY A 9 -7.22 -3.81 5.62
N VAL A 10 -7.66 -4.45 6.69
CA VAL A 10 -8.32 -5.77 6.62
C VAL A 10 -9.72 -5.73 5.98
N HIS A 11 -10.26 -4.56 5.69
CA HIS A 11 -11.56 -4.39 5.04
C HIS A 11 -11.44 -3.51 3.79
N SER A 12 -12.00 -3.99 2.67
CA SER A 12 -11.97 -3.31 1.37
C SER A 12 -13.20 -2.41 1.18
N ALA A 13 -13.23 -1.25 1.80
CA ALA A 13 -14.32 -0.29 1.62
C ALA A 13 -13.86 1.06 1.07
N VAL A 14 -12.67 1.09 0.41
CA VAL A 14 -12.02 2.34 0.02
C VAL A 14 -11.41 2.25 -1.37
N ASP A 15 -11.39 3.37 -2.09
CA ASP A 15 -10.80 3.45 -3.43
C ASP A 15 -9.32 3.88 -3.35
N LYS A 16 -8.44 2.88 -3.36
CA LYS A 16 -6.98 3.08 -3.38
C LYS A 16 -6.48 3.77 -4.64
N VAL A 17 -7.11 3.53 -5.77
CA VAL A 17 -6.69 4.08 -7.06
C VAL A 17 -6.93 5.59 -7.08
N GLU A 18 -8.09 6.03 -6.62
CA GLU A 18 -8.40 7.46 -6.50
C GLU A 18 -7.39 8.15 -5.57
N LEU A 19 -7.11 7.56 -4.40
CA LEU A 19 -6.12 8.09 -3.45
C LEU A 19 -4.72 8.17 -4.08
N ALA A 20 -4.28 7.13 -4.77
CA ALA A 20 -2.98 7.09 -5.44
C ALA A 20 -2.86 8.20 -6.48
N ARG A 21 -3.89 8.40 -7.31
CA ARG A 21 -3.92 9.46 -8.32
C ARG A 21 -3.94 10.86 -7.67
N ALA A 22 -4.61 11.02 -6.54
CA ALA A 22 -4.61 12.29 -5.80
C ALA A 22 -3.22 12.61 -5.21
N ILE A 23 -2.51 11.62 -4.66
CA ILE A 23 -1.13 11.77 -4.18
C ILE A 23 -0.19 12.06 -5.36
N GLN A 24 -0.28 11.29 -6.45
CA GLN A 24 0.53 11.49 -7.66
C GLN A 24 0.43 12.91 -8.20
N LYS A 25 -0.79 13.44 -8.34
CA LYS A 25 -1.05 14.81 -8.82
C LYS A 25 -0.51 15.89 -7.87
N SER A 26 -0.41 15.60 -6.58
CA SER A 26 0.02 16.54 -5.55
C SER A 26 1.51 16.46 -5.21
N ALA A 27 2.20 15.44 -5.69
CA ALA A 27 3.63 15.24 -5.47
C ALA A 27 4.47 16.29 -6.22
N LYS A 28 5.58 16.72 -5.61
CA LYS A 28 6.55 17.58 -6.29
C LYS A 28 7.45 16.76 -7.19
N GLY A 29 7.49 17.09 -8.48
CA GLY A 29 8.27 16.42 -9.49
C GLY A 29 7.55 15.24 -10.16
N LYS A 30 8.18 14.69 -11.21
CA LYS A 30 7.62 13.55 -11.93
C LYS A 30 7.42 12.37 -10.99
N THR A 31 6.22 11.84 -10.98
CA THR A 31 5.83 10.71 -10.12
C THR A 31 5.09 9.68 -10.96
N ASP A 32 5.61 8.47 -11.01
CA ASP A 32 4.98 7.37 -11.74
C ASP A 32 3.95 6.67 -10.86
N TYR A 33 2.84 6.29 -11.47
CA TYR A 33 1.80 5.48 -10.86
C TYR A 33 1.92 4.03 -11.28
N LYS A 34 1.70 3.09 -10.34
CA LYS A 34 1.67 1.65 -10.61
C LYS A 34 0.55 0.96 -9.84
N TYR A 35 0.06 -0.14 -10.40
CA TYR A 35 -0.90 -1.02 -9.75
C TYR A 35 -0.45 -2.47 -9.86
N LEU A 36 -0.14 -3.10 -8.73
CA LEU A 36 0.12 -4.52 -8.62
C LEU A 36 -1.15 -5.23 -8.16
N ASP A 37 -1.70 -6.08 -9.03
CA ASP A 37 -2.85 -6.92 -8.72
C ASP A 37 -2.36 -8.25 -8.12
N PRO A 38 -2.81 -8.68 -6.94
CA PRO A 38 -2.38 -9.94 -6.34
C PRO A 38 -2.87 -11.18 -7.07
N CYS A 39 -3.77 -11.03 -8.05
CA CYS A 39 -4.33 -12.17 -8.79
C CYS A 39 -3.28 -12.92 -9.63
N LEU A 40 -3.56 -14.19 -9.89
CA LEU A 40 -2.70 -15.08 -10.71
C LEU A 40 -3.01 -15.02 -12.20
N ASN A 41 -3.95 -14.18 -12.64
CA ASN A 41 -4.37 -14.09 -14.02
C ASN A 41 -3.27 -13.46 -14.90
N VAL A 42 -2.73 -14.21 -15.86
CA VAL A 42 -1.73 -13.76 -16.82
C VAL A 42 -2.32 -13.35 -18.18
N SER A 43 -3.61 -13.52 -18.40
CA SER A 43 -4.29 -13.14 -19.67
C SER A 43 -4.47 -11.62 -19.81
N LYS A 44 -4.45 -10.87 -18.72
CA LYS A 44 -4.53 -9.42 -18.75
C LYS A 44 -3.24 -8.81 -19.33
N LYS A 45 -3.39 -7.75 -20.14
CA LYS A 45 -2.25 -7.06 -20.75
C LYS A 45 -1.39 -6.40 -19.67
N VAL A 46 -0.10 -6.72 -19.64
CA VAL A 46 0.89 -6.02 -18.81
C VAL A 46 1.19 -4.65 -19.44
N THR A 47 1.24 -3.62 -18.60
CA THR A 47 1.66 -2.27 -18.99
C THR A 47 2.73 -1.77 -18.00
N ALA A 48 3.33 -0.62 -18.28
CA ALA A 48 4.25 0.02 -17.33
C ALA A 48 3.57 0.35 -15.99
N GLU A 49 2.25 0.55 -16.01
CA GLU A 49 1.46 0.93 -14.83
C GLU A 49 0.73 -0.24 -14.17
N TYR A 50 0.57 -1.38 -14.85
CA TYR A 50 -0.23 -2.52 -14.36
C TYR A 50 0.48 -3.85 -14.57
N LYS A 51 0.57 -4.63 -13.50
CA LYS A 51 1.06 -6.01 -13.53
C LYS A 51 0.32 -6.86 -12.49
N THR A 52 0.23 -8.16 -12.72
CA THR A 52 -0.28 -9.10 -11.73
C THR A 52 0.86 -9.89 -11.10
N VAL A 53 0.65 -10.40 -9.90
CA VAL A 53 1.58 -11.35 -9.27
C VAL A 53 1.75 -12.59 -10.16
N GLY A 54 0.68 -13.05 -10.82
CA GLY A 54 0.75 -14.17 -11.76
C GLY A 54 1.72 -13.93 -12.92
N HIS A 55 1.77 -12.71 -13.49
CA HIS A 55 2.76 -12.39 -14.53
C HIS A 55 4.20 -12.47 -13.99
N ILE A 56 4.44 -12.00 -12.76
CA ILE A 56 5.75 -12.04 -12.14
C ILE A 56 6.19 -13.49 -11.88
N ILE A 57 5.28 -14.32 -11.38
CA ILE A 57 5.54 -15.75 -11.19
C ILE A 57 5.88 -16.41 -12.53
N ALA A 58 5.12 -16.15 -13.59
CA ALA A 58 5.39 -16.70 -14.92
C ALA A 58 6.78 -16.28 -15.43
N GLU A 59 7.16 -15.01 -15.29
CA GLU A 59 8.49 -14.53 -15.67
C GLU A 59 9.62 -15.23 -14.91
N VAL A 60 9.44 -15.48 -13.61
CA VAL A 60 10.43 -16.21 -12.79
C VAL A 60 10.54 -17.67 -13.24
N LEU A 61 9.41 -18.33 -13.52
CA LEU A 61 9.40 -19.71 -14.01
C LEU A 61 10.01 -19.83 -15.42
N ASP A 62 9.78 -18.85 -16.28
CA ASP A 62 10.40 -18.85 -17.63
C ASP A 62 11.92 -18.64 -17.54
N LYS A 63 12.40 -17.75 -16.68
CA LYS A 63 13.84 -17.59 -16.39
C LYS A 63 14.47 -18.89 -15.86
N GLU A 64 13.76 -19.61 -14.99
CA GLU A 64 14.20 -20.92 -14.47
C GLU A 64 14.33 -21.92 -15.59
N ARG A 65 13.32 -22.07 -16.46
CA ARG A 65 13.34 -22.98 -17.62
C ARG A 65 14.44 -22.64 -18.63
N MET A 66 14.79 -21.36 -18.80
CA MET A 66 15.88 -20.93 -19.66
C MET A 66 17.26 -21.11 -19.03
N GLY A 67 17.34 -21.50 -17.75
CA GLY A 67 18.59 -21.72 -17.05
C GLY A 67 19.26 -20.47 -16.49
N ASP A 68 18.57 -19.35 -16.42
CA ASP A 68 19.11 -18.07 -15.93
C ASP A 68 19.61 -18.17 -14.49
N TYR A 69 19.06 -19.08 -13.71
CA TYR A 69 19.47 -19.34 -12.32
C TYR A 69 20.59 -20.37 -12.20
N LYS A 70 21.18 -20.83 -13.33
CA LYS A 70 22.37 -21.72 -13.37
C LYS A 70 22.22 -23.00 -12.53
N GLY A 71 21.04 -23.59 -12.49
CA GLY A 71 20.72 -24.79 -11.69
C GLY A 71 20.50 -24.53 -10.19
N GLY A 72 20.51 -23.28 -9.75
CA GLY A 72 20.17 -22.92 -8.37
C GLY A 72 18.68 -23.15 -8.06
N THR A 73 18.38 -23.41 -6.79
CA THR A 73 16.99 -23.56 -6.33
C THR A 73 16.24 -22.24 -6.39
N VAL A 74 15.15 -22.20 -7.15
CA VAL A 74 14.26 -21.03 -7.24
C VAL A 74 13.19 -21.12 -6.16
N GLN A 75 13.07 -20.05 -5.37
CA GLN A 75 12.16 -19.96 -4.23
C GLN A 75 11.26 -18.73 -4.34
N VAL A 76 10.16 -18.73 -3.61
CA VAL A 76 9.27 -17.57 -3.51
C VAL A 76 10.05 -16.34 -3.01
N THR A 77 10.74 -16.49 -1.90
CA THR A 77 11.71 -15.53 -1.40
C THR A 77 13.13 -16.12 -1.59
N PRO A 78 14.04 -15.45 -2.27
CA PRO A 78 13.97 -14.05 -2.73
C PRO A 78 13.48 -13.85 -4.18
N HIS A 79 13.32 -14.89 -5.01
CA HIS A 79 13.23 -14.73 -6.46
C HIS A 79 11.93 -14.01 -6.91
N ILE A 80 10.76 -14.43 -6.41
CA ILE A 80 9.49 -13.78 -6.77
C ILE A 80 9.39 -12.40 -6.08
N THR A 81 9.77 -12.30 -4.81
CA THR A 81 9.72 -11.04 -4.07
C THR A 81 10.68 -10.00 -4.66
N GLU A 82 11.85 -10.42 -5.14
CA GLU A 82 12.80 -9.54 -5.83
C GLU A 82 12.27 -9.03 -7.17
N GLU A 83 11.61 -9.86 -7.97
CA GLU A 83 10.98 -9.42 -9.22
C GLU A 83 9.83 -8.45 -8.97
N ILE A 84 9.03 -8.66 -7.92
CA ILE A 84 8.01 -7.69 -7.49
C ILE A 84 8.68 -6.35 -7.15
N ARG A 85 9.71 -6.37 -6.30
CA ARG A 85 10.47 -5.18 -5.92
C ARG A 85 11.06 -4.48 -7.14
N ASN A 86 11.75 -5.23 -8.02
CA ASN A 86 12.37 -4.69 -9.23
C ASN A 86 11.34 -3.99 -10.13
N TRP A 87 10.14 -4.57 -10.28
CA TRP A 87 9.09 -3.92 -11.04
C TRP A 87 8.59 -2.64 -10.37
N ILE A 88 8.43 -2.61 -9.04
CA ILE A 88 8.00 -1.42 -8.30
C ILE A 88 9.02 -0.30 -8.43
N VAL A 89 10.32 -0.57 -8.23
CA VAL A 89 11.37 0.45 -8.23
C VAL A 89 11.77 0.91 -9.63
N LYS A 90 11.48 0.13 -10.67
CA LYS A 90 11.82 0.47 -12.06
C LYS A 90 11.05 1.70 -12.52
N THR A 91 11.70 2.86 -12.50
CA THR A 91 11.13 4.15 -12.92
C THR A 91 12.22 5.11 -13.37
N GLN A 92 11.85 6.08 -14.20
CA GLN A 92 12.66 7.26 -14.52
C GLN A 92 12.15 8.53 -13.81
N ALA A 93 11.14 8.38 -12.98
CA ALA A 93 10.58 9.47 -12.21
C ALA A 93 11.34 9.68 -10.89
N LYS A 94 11.15 10.86 -10.30
CA LYS A 94 11.72 11.17 -8.97
C LYS A 94 11.07 10.33 -7.87
N ASN A 95 9.81 9.97 -8.05
CA ASN A 95 9.02 9.22 -7.06
C ASN A 95 8.13 8.19 -7.76
N THR A 96 7.65 7.20 -7.00
CA THR A 96 6.57 6.29 -7.42
C THR A 96 5.42 6.29 -6.42
N VAL A 97 4.22 6.07 -6.92
CA VAL A 97 3.05 5.73 -6.11
C VAL A 97 2.51 4.41 -6.62
N THR A 98 2.64 3.36 -5.82
CA THR A 98 2.20 2.01 -6.17
C THR A 98 1.03 1.58 -5.31
N VAL A 99 -0.06 1.19 -5.95
CA VAL A 99 -1.19 0.52 -5.29
C VAL A 99 -0.94 -0.98 -5.30
N ILE A 100 -1.03 -1.61 -4.14
CA ILE A 100 -1.14 -3.07 -4.04
C ILE A 100 -2.62 -3.42 -3.94
N GLY A 101 -3.10 -4.29 -4.82
CA GLY A 101 -4.47 -4.81 -4.81
C GLY A 101 -4.79 -5.58 -3.52
N GLY A 102 -6.01 -6.07 -3.34
CA GLY A 102 -6.42 -6.83 -2.16
C GLY A 102 -6.32 -6.07 -0.83
N ASN A 103 -6.35 -6.79 0.28
CA ASN A 103 -6.27 -6.23 1.64
C ASN A 103 -5.10 -6.82 2.42
N VAL A 104 -4.69 -6.15 3.48
CA VAL A 104 -3.75 -6.69 4.46
C VAL A 104 -4.41 -7.90 5.15
N GLY A 105 -3.70 -9.03 5.20
CA GLY A 105 -4.19 -10.28 5.76
C GLY A 105 -4.75 -11.27 4.75
N ASP A 106 -5.08 -10.84 3.52
CA ASP A 106 -5.48 -11.76 2.46
C ASP A 106 -4.28 -12.62 2.00
N LEU A 107 -4.52 -13.93 1.84
CA LEU A 107 -3.45 -14.90 1.50
C LEU A 107 -2.78 -14.56 0.16
N GLU A 108 -3.56 -14.21 -0.84
CA GLU A 108 -3.07 -13.83 -2.17
C GLU A 108 -2.19 -12.58 -2.17
N ASN A 109 -2.30 -11.76 -1.13
CA ASN A 109 -1.54 -10.51 -1.02
C ASN A 109 -0.21 -10.66 -0.28
N GLN A 110 0.04 -11.81 0.34
CA GLN A 110 1.22 -12.02 1.17
C GLN A 110 2.54 -11.86 0.41
N LEU A 111 2.62 -12.33 -0.85
CA LEU A 111 3.82 -12.17 -1.66
C LEU A 111 4.16 -10.70 -1.93
N ALA A 112 3.15 -9.91 -2.28
CA ALA A 112 3.33 -8.50 -2.54
C ALA A 112 3.71 -7.73 -1.25
N ILE A 113 3.10 -8.07 -0.12
CA ILE A 113 3.41 -7.47 1.18
C ILE A 113 4.82 -7.85 1.64
N GLU A 114 5.24 -9.11 1.45
CA GLU A 114 6.61 -9.53 1.77
C GLU A 114 7.65 -8.77 0.92
N ALA A 115 7.41 -8.62 -0.39
CA ALA A 115 8.27 -7.81 -1.24
C ALA A 115 8.36 -6.35 -0.75
N VAL A 116 7.24 -5.76 -0.32
CA VAL A 116 7.20 -4.40 0.26
C VAL A 116 7.98 -4.36 1.58
N ARG A 117 7.87 -5.39 2.43
CA ARG A 117 8.65 -5.48 3.67
C ARG A 117 10.15 -5.49 3.37
N GLU A 118 10.60 -6.31 2.41
CA GLU A 118 12.00 -6.33 1.98
C GLU A 118 12.46 -4.97 1.43
N MET A 119 11.59 -4.26 0.69
CA MET A 119 11.87 -2.91 0.20
C MET A 119 12.16 -1.94 1.33
N THR A 120 11.45 -2.03 2.47
CA THR A 120 11.68 -1.11 3.61
C THR A 120 13.10 -1.19 4.19
N LEU A 121 13.84 -2.27 3.91
CA LEU A 121 15.22 -2.47 4.36
C LEU A 121 16.26 -1.83 3.43
N LYS A 122 15.87 -1.53 2.18
CA LYS A 122 16.82 -1.13 1.12
C LYS A 122 16.48 0.21 0.47
N GLU A 123 15.20 0.62 0.53
CA GLU A 123 14.67 1.76 -0.23
C GLU A 123 13.98 2.76 0.72
N ASP A 124 13.83 4.01 0.28
CA ASP A 124 12.97 4.98 0.99
C ASP A 124 11.49 4.70 0.65
N VAL A 125 10.87 3.84 1.47
CA VAL A 125 9.48 3.42 1.30
C VAL A 125 8.57 4.11 2.31
N ARG A 126 7.47 4.70 1.82
CA ARG A 126 6.43 5.33 2.63
C ARG A 126 5.12 4.58 2.45
N ILE A 127 4.69 3.85 3.46
CA ILE A 127 3.50 3.02 3.38
C ILE A 127 2.30 3.80 3.91
N VAL A 128 1.29 3.95 3.07
CA VAL A 128 0.00 4.54 3.41
C VAL A 128 -1.02 3.43 3.55
N LEU A 129 -1.55 3.26 4.76
CA LEU A 129 -2.63 2.31 4.99
C LEU A 129 -3.97 3.04 4.91
N TYR A 130 -4.84 2.59 3.99
CA TYR A 130 -6.15 3.18 3.78
C TYR A 130 -7.22 2.29 4.41
N VAL A 131 -7.98 2.83 5.36
CA VAL A 131 -8.87 2.05 6.23
C VAL A 131 -10.22 2.73 6.41
N PRO A 132 -11.34 1.99 6.32
CA PRO A 132 -12.65 2.51 6.69
C PRO A 132 -12.79 2.64 8.23
N VAL A 133 -13.46 3.69 8.66
CA VAL A 133 -13.80 3.98 10.06
C VAL A 133 -15.32 4.06 10.17
N PRO A 134 -16.01 2.96 10.49
CA PRO A 134 -17.46 2.92 10.49
C PRO A 134 -18.06 3.65 11.70
N TYR A 135 -19.22 4.27 11.48
CA TYR A 135 -20.10 4.74 12.53
C TYR A 135 -21.15 3.68 12.84
N LEU A 136 -21.18 3.19 14.08
CA LEU A 136 -22.19 2.24 14.52
C LEU A 136 -23.41 2.96 15.05
N ARG A 137 -24.47 3.04 14.24
CA ARG A 137 -25.74 3.72 14.62
C ARG A 137 -26.32 3.18 15.93
N ALA A 138 -26.31 1.87 16.13
CA ALA A 138 -26.84 1.23 17.34
C ALA A 138 -26.08 1.65 18.63
N ALA A 139 -24.81 2.02 18.52
CA ALA A 139 -23.98 2.44 19.65
C ALA A 139 -23.78 3.97 19.69
N GLY A 140 -24.23 4.70 18.67
CA GLY A 140 -24.04 6.15 18.58
C GLY A 140 -22.59 6.59 18.52
N GLU A 141 -21.66 5.74 18.05
CA GLU A 141 -20.24 6.05 18.13
C GLU A 141 -19.43 5.60 16.89
N ILE A 142 -18.33 6.28 16.64
CA ILE A 142 -17.33 5.93 15.65
C ILE A 142 -16.44 4.79 16.22
N LYS A 143 -16.25 3.73 15.44
CA LYS A 143 -15.42 2.59 15.83
C LYS A 143 -14.01 2.69 15.27
N THR A 144 -13.03 2.98 16.13
CA THR A 144 -11.62 3.05 15.77
C THR A 144 -10.90 1.70 15.78
N LYS A 145 -11.52 0.65 16.33
CA LYS A 145 -10.93 -0.70 16.39
C LYS A 145 -10.54 -1.28 15.03
N PRO A 146 -11.32 -1.13 13.94
CA PRO A 146 -10.92 -1.63 12.61
C PRO A 146 -9.57 -1.06 12.14
N VAL A 147 -9.30 0.22 12.42
CA VAL A 147 -8.01 0.85 12.12
C VAL A 147 -6.89 0.20 12.93
N GLN A 148 -7.10 0.04 14.24
CA GLN A 148 -6.11 -0.57 15.13
C GLN A 148 -5.78 -2.02 14.72
N HIS A 149 -6.79 -2.81 14.34
CA HIS A 149 -6.60 -4.18 13.88
C HIS A 149 -5.85 -4.22 12.55
N SER A 150 -6.20 -3.37 11.59
CA SER A 150 -5.51 -3.28 10.29
C SER A 150 -4.03 -2.93 10.45
N VAL A 151 -3.71 -1.98 11.33
CA VAL A 151 -2.30 -1.61 11.61
C VAL A 151 -1.57 -2.75 12.31
N LYS A 152 -2.20 -3.39 13.32
CA LYS A 152 -1.58 -4.53 14.02
C LYS A 152 -1.33 -5.71 13.08
N GLU A 153 -2.24 -5.98 12.14
CA GLU A 153 -2.04 -7.04 11.16
C GLU A 153 -0.85 -6.75 10.26
N LEU A 154 -0.73 -5.52 9.75
CA LEU A 154 0.43 -5.10 8.95
C LEU A 154 1.73 -5.17 9.77
N MET A 155 1.69 -4.79 11.05
CA MET A 155 2.84 -4.89 11.95
C MET A 155 3.27 -6.34 12.21
N ARG A 156 2.35 -7.31 12.27
CA ARG A 156 2.69 -8.74 12.34
C ARG A 156 3.48 -9.22 11.13
N MET A 157 3.27 -8.59 9.98
CA MET A 157 4.06 -8.82 8.76
C MET A 157 5.38 -8.03 8.73
N GLY A 158 5.76 -7.37 9.83
CA GLY A 158 7.02 -6.62 9.96
C GLY A 158 7.00 -5.23 9.34
N ILE A 159 5.83 -4.67 9.06
CA ILE A 159 5.68 -3.36 8.42
C ILE A 159 4.96 -2.38 9.33
N MET A 160 5.57 -1.21 9.55
CA MET A 160 4.92 -0.08 10.22
C MET A 160 4.41 0.91 9.16
N PRO A 161 3.10 1.26 9.13
CA PRO A 161 2.62 2.27 8.19
C PRO A 161 3.22 3.65 8.53
N TYR A 162 3.63 4.37 7.49
CA TYR A 162 4.13 5.74 7.61
C TYR A 162 3.00 6.73 7.87
N ALA A 163 1.85 6.52 7.20
CA ALA A 163 0.67 7.37 7.32
C ALA A 163 -0.61 6.55 7.23
N LEU A 164 -1.70 7.11 7.75
CA LEU A 164 -3.04 6.56 7.63
C LEU A 164 -3.92 7.50 6.80
N CYS A 165 -4.67 6.93 5.85
CA CYS A 165 -5.81 7.56 5.22
C CYS A 165 -7.07 6.87 5.74
N LEU A 166 -8.03 7.63 6.25
CA LEU A 166 -9.23 7.09 6.86
C LEU A 166 -10.46 7.54 6.10
N LYS A 167 -11.30 6.58 5.69
CA LYS A 167 -12.63 6.87 5.17
C LYS A 167 -13.62 6.70 6.31
N SER A 168 -14.17 7.79 6.79
CA SER A 168 -15.13 7.79 7.90
C SER A 168 -16.54 8.14 7.43
N ASP A 169 -17.54 7.56 8.07
CA ASP A 169 -18.94 7.93 7.81
C ASP A 169 -19.29 9.32 8.38
N MET A 170 -18.49 9.82 9.32
CA MET A 170 -18.67 11.11 9.97
C MET A 170 -17.31 11.77 10.24
N ASP A 171 -17.29 13.07 10.48
CA ASP A 171 -16.07 13.77 10.86
C ASP A 171 -15.47 13.21 12.15
N LEU A 172 -14.17 12.95 12.11
CA LEU A 172 -13.41 12.47 13.25
C LEU A 172 -13.03 13.66 14.16
N ARG A 173 -13.28 13.52 15.45
CA ARG A 173 -12.90 14.51 16.46
C ARG A 173 -11.47 14.26 16.93
N ASP A 174 -10.87 15.24 17.57
CA ASP A 174 -9.50 15.17 18.08
C ASP A 174 -9.26 13.99 19.03
N ASN A 175 -10.27 13.59 19.83
CA ASN A 175 -10.14 12.45 20.73
C ASN A 175 -10.05 11.12 19.99
N GLU A 176 -10.77 10.96 18.86
CA GLU A 176 -10.68 9.76 18.01
C GLU A 176 -9.35 9.70 17.30
N ILE A 177 -8.85 10.82 16.80
CA ILE A 177 -7.53 10.92 16.16
C ILE A 177 -6.42 10.61 17.17
N ARG A 178 -6.47 11.21 18.37
CA ARG A 178 -5.51 10.90 19.46
C ARG A 178 -5.53 9.43 19.84
N LYS A 179 -6.73 8.83 19.93
CA LYS A 179 -6.89 7.41 20.21
C LYS A 179 -6.28 6.54 19.11
N ILE A 180 -6.55 6.85 17.84
CA ILE A 180 -5.96 6.14 16.70
C ILE A 180 -4.42 6.25 16.76
N ALA A 181 -3.88 7.45 16.90
CA ALA A 181 -2.45 7.68 16.99
C ALA A 181 -1.79 6.86 18.13
N LEU A 182 -2.40 6.88 19.33
CA LEU A 182 -1.92 6.13 20.49
C LEU A 182 -1.85 4.61 20.23
N PHE A 183 -2.91 4.03 19.66
CA PHE A 183 -3.00 2.58 19.47
C PHE A 183 -2.27 2.06 18.22
N THR A 184 -2.01 2.93 17.26
CA THR A 184 -1.33 2.55 16.01
C THR A 184 0.13 2.94 15.97
N GLY A 185 0.57 3.87 16.82
CA GLY A 185 1.92 4.42 16.78
C GLY A 185 2.17 5.42 15.64
N VAL A 186 1.14 5.68 14.81
CA VAL A 186 1.26 6.66 13.72
C VAL A 186 1.02 8.08 14.26
N PRO A 187 1.95 9.03 14.04
CA PRO A 187 1.79 10.41 14.52
C PRO A 187 0.52 11.09 13.96
N GLN A 188 -0.13 11.92 14.77
CA GLN A 188 -1.39 12.58 14.38
C GLN A 188 -1.28 13.38 13.09
N ASN A 189 -0.17 14.05 12.85
CA ASN A 189 0.09 14.83 11.63
C ASN A 189 0.26 13.97 10.36
N ARG A 190 0.27 12.63 10.49
CA ARG A 190 0.29 11.65 9.39
C ARG A 190 -1.02 10.85 9.30
N ILE A 191 -2.04 11.26 10.04
CA ILE A 191 -3.38 10.69 9.97
C ILE A 191 -4.27 11.69 9.25
N VAL A 192 -4.77 11.32 8.08
CA VAL A 192 -5.73 12.12 7.32
C VAL A 192 -7.04 11.35 7.19
N TRP A 193 -8.15 12.08 7.08
CA TRP A 193 -9.47 11.46 6.91
C TRP A 193 -10.36 12.26 5.97
N HIS A 194 -11.37 11.60 5.45
CA HIS A 194 -12.45 12.20 4.67
C HIS A 194 -13.76 11.47 4.91
N THR A 195 -14.87 12.13 4.63
CA THR A 195 -16.22 11.56 4.68
C THR A 195 -16.77 11.33 3.27
N ASN A 196 -16.85 12.37 2.46
CA ASN A 196 -17.41 12.35 1.11
C ASN A 196 -16.33 12.78 0.10
N GLY A 197 -15.82 11.83 -0.69
CA GLY A 197 -14.68 12.07 -1.59
C GLY A 197 -13.38 12.36 -0.85
N LEU A 198 -12.26 12.30 -1.55
CA LEU A 198 -10.93 12.44 -0.93
C LEU A 198 -10.58 13.87 -0.47
N GLY A 199 -11.27 14.88 -0.99
CA GLY A 199 -10.97 16.28 -0.64
C GLY A 199 -9.48 16.59 -0.72
N ASP A 200 -8.92 17.11 0.37
CA ASP A 200 -7.50 17.47 0.47
C ASP A 200 -6.58 16.32 0.93
N CYS A 201 -7.10 15.10 1.14
CA CYS A 201 -6.29 13.98 1.66
C CYS A 201 -5.06 13.71 0.81
N GLY A 202 -5.19 13.71 -0.53
CA GLY A 202 -4.06 13.52 -1.43
C GLY A 202 -2.98 14.57 -1.24
N LYS A 203 -3.34 15.86 -1.10
CA LYS A 203 -2.41 16.96 -0.85
C LYS A 203 -1.74 16.84 0.52
N LYS A 204 -2.52 16.55 1.57
CA LYS A 204 -2.01 16.41 2.94
C LYS A 204 -1.01 15.23 3.02
N LEU A 205 -1.35 14.09 2.42
CA LEU A 205 -0.43 12.93 2.35
C LEU A 205 0.81 13.23 1.51
N ALA A 206 0.67 13.83 0.32
CA ALA A 206 1.83 14.19 -0.49
C ALA A 206 2.77 15.15 0.27
N LYS A 207 2.22 16.10 1.03
CA LYS A 207 3.03 16.98 1.89
C LYS A 207 3.76 16.18 2.98
N ALA A 208 3.06 15.28 3.69
CA ALA A 208 3.67 14.47 4.74
C ALA A 208 4.75 13.53 4.20
N ILE A 209 4.53 12.93 3.00
CA ILE A 209 5.43 11.96 2.37
C ILE A 209 6.68 12.62 1.77
N TYR A 210 6.52 13.74 1.07
CA TYR A 210 7.59 14.31 0.23
C TYR A 210 8.21 15.62 0.76
N GLN A 211 7.69 16.17 1.86
CA GLN A 211 8.14 17.45 2.44
C GLN A 211 8.38 17.37 3.95
N GLY A 212 8.19 16.19 4.55
CA GLY A 212 8.40 15.93 5.97
C GLY A 212 9.82 15.51 6.31
#